data_d9b7e3a0ad1c41fad6477d6b14d4dffa
#
_entry.id   d9b7e3a0ad1c41fad6477d6b14d4dffa
#
_cell.length_a   1.000
_cell.length_b   1.000
_cell.length_c   1.000
_cell.angle_alpha   90.00
_cell.angle_beta   90.00
_cell.angle_gamma   90.00
#
_symmetry.space_group_name_H-M   'P 1'
#
loop_
_entity.id
_entity.type
_entity.pdbx_description
1 polymer ?
#
loop_
_entity_poly.entity_id
_entity_poly.type
_entity_poly.pdbx_seq_one_letter_code
_entity_poly.pdbx_strand_id
1 'polypeptide(L)'
;MPNQLTAGVYPSREGGYEYAVMLLVSHPVPAHPGLAVRSVSGPVIMRRKDGSPLRLVTAELGRSWRAQLDWAVPNAQLDALTHGGAPMTGADVVVGIIDLAALDFYHADFRRADGTTRVAYLWDQEPGLVQAVPGAAALAPGVAYGVEYTAAQIDAELAQFNPPGSPAYTIVPHAPPPPPLSGVNGHGTAVTSCAAGNGRASRGQFRGAAPGADIIYVRLTRLDPEGVTVDHTQVFDAFEYIFARAAQLRTAQGQPKRGCVVSMSLGDLQGPHDGTTLGELHLDTLLVQPGRAVTVPAGNWNGNWRHARGQVAEGQTVDVPIEFGGGARSSDAVELWYEGGDVFEASFIAPGGTTLGPLMPLGSDTKNVGNDVMATLSSQSGMFVNGDNRISVIMMVPTGKKIPLGPWTLRLRGVTVTTGTFQAWLDRNNPYSNFPPPLRTEDDGTLGVPGSALGPITVGAHDKQAGAADESGFSGRGPTRDGRSKPDLLAAGEIMTVALAQNRNAPPAASEYVGGRYGTSYATPLVAGACALFFECLGPTTTSDELKRLLQQRAGPSKAGGAGILRVGTTCR
;
A
#
# COMPACT_ATOMS: atom_id res chain seq x y z
N MET A 1 21.41 -29.04 -27.30
CA MET A 1 22.19 -27.89 -26.82
C MET A 1 22.28 -27.96 -25.31
N PRO A 2 23.41 -27.69 -24.69
CA PRO A 2 23.56 -27.86 -23.25
C PRO A 2 22.67 -26.85 -22.51
N ASN A 3 22.01 -27.34 -21.47
CA ASN A 3 21.19 -26.55 -20.57
C ASN A 3 22.04 -25.46 -19.91
N GLN A 4 21.74 -24.18 -20.17
CA GLN A 4 22.38 -23.11 -19.42
C GLN A 4 21.70 -22.98 -18.05
N LEU A 5 22.52 -23.12 -17.02
CA LEU A 5 22.17 -22.83 -15.64
C LEU A 5 22.34 -21.34 -15.39
N THR A 6 21.28 -20.66 -15.02
CA THR A 6 21.39 -19.28 -14.58
C THR A 6 21.33 -19.27 -13.05
N ALA A 7 22.42 -18.87 -12.41
CA ALA A 7 22.50 -18.69 -10.98
C ALA A 7 22.28 -17.20 -10.65
N GLY A 8 21.30 -16.89 -9.81
CA GLY A 8 21.15 -15.59 -9.19
C GLY A 8 21.74 -15.62 -7.78
N VAL A 9 22.60 -14.66 -7.45
CA VAL A 9 23.17 -14.53 -6.11
C VAL A 9 22.41 -13.43 -5.37
N TYR A 10 21.82 -13.77 -4.24
CA TYR A 10 21.12 -12.81 -3.38
C TYR A 10 21.85 -12.68 -2.04
N PRO A 11 22.11 -11.45 -1.54
CA PRO A 11 22.71 -11.26 -0.22
C PRO A 11 21.76 -11.74 0.89
N SER A 12 22.25 -12.50 1.83
CA SER A 12 21.48 -12.96 2.98
C SER A 12 21.44 -11.92 4.10
N ARG A 13 20.35 -11.95 4.88
CA ARG A 13 20.18 -11.11 6.07
C ARG A 13 21.09 -11.51 7.26
N GLU A 14 21.63 -12.71 7.25
CA GLU A 14 22.55 -13.19 8.30
C GLU A 14 23.98 -13.07 7.80
N GLY A 15 24.63 -12.00 8.18
CA GLY A 15 25.99 -11.59 7.86
C GLY A 15 26.92 -12.64 7.23
N GLY A 16 27.19 -12.48 5.94
CA GLY A 16 28.26 -13.20 5.25
C GLY A 16 27.87 -14.39 4.39
N TYR A 17 26.57 -14.64 4.14
CA TYR A 17 26.13 -15.74 3.27
C TYR A 17 25.64 -15.21 1.91
N GLU A 18 26.20 -15.73 0.82
CA GLU A 18 25.67 -15.58 -0.53
C GLU A 18 24.91 -16.87 -0.90
N TYR A 19 23.64 -16.75 -1.33
CA TYR A 19 22.86 -17.87 -1.81
C TYR A 19 22.90 -17.90 -3.33
N ALA A 20 23.30 -19.01 -3.91
CA ALA A 20 23.13 -19.27 -5.33
C ALA A 20 21.84 -20.09 -5.53
N VAL A 21 20.84 -19.53 -6.18
CA VAL A 21 19.67 -20.28 -6.62
C VAL A 21 19.92 -20.76 -8.04
N MET A 22 20.02 -22.09 -8.23
CA MET A 22 20.11 -22.69 -9.56
C MET A 22 18.69 -22.99 -10.06
N LEU A 23 18.26 -22.30 -11.10
CA LEU A 23 17.04 -22.61 -11.84
C LEU A 23 17.37 -23.49 -13.05
N LEU A 24 16.90 -24.74 -13.04
CA LEU A 24 16.94 -25.63 -14.18
C LEU A 24 15.70 -25.37 -15.06
N VAL A 25 15.93 -24.86 -16.26
CA VAL A 25 14.84 -24.47 -17.16
C VAL A 25 14.80 -25.44 -18.34
N SER A 26 13.69 -26.14 -18.59
CA SER A 26 13.56 -27.16 -19.64
C SER A 26 12.47 -26.90 -20.68
N HIS A 27 11.67 -25.84 -20.56
CA HIS A 27 10.67 -25.44 -21.57
C HIS A 27 10.96 -24.02 -22.05
N PRO A 28 10.86 -23.74 -23.35
CA PRO A 28 11.05 -22.39 -23.85
C PRO A 28 9.99 -21.44 -23.26
N VAL A 29 10.44 -20.38 -22.62
CA VAL A 29 9.56 -19.29 -22.16
C VAL A 29 9.35 -18.36 -23.34
N PRO A 30 8.10 -18.08 -23.78
CA PRO A 30 7.84 -17.32 -25.00
C PRO A 30 8.49 -15.94 -25.07
N ALA A 31 8.78 -15.31 -23.94
CA ALA A 31 9.49 -14.02 -23.85
C ALA A 31 11.02 -14.14 -23.81
N HIS A 32 11.57 -15.35 -23.71
CA HIS A 32 13.00 -15.61 -23.65
C HIS A 32 13.32 -16.94 -24.36
N PRO A 33 13.48 -16.94 -25.69
CA PRO A 33 13.68 -18.15 -26.50
C PRO A 33 15.04 -18.82 -26.28
N GLY A 34 15.44 -19.11 -25.11
CA GLY A 34 16.67 -19.78 -24.68
C GLY A 34 16.54 -20.34 -23.25
N LEU A 35 15.44 -20.04 -22.60
CA LEU A 35 15.14 -20.48 -21.25
C LEU A 35 14.07 -21.58 -21.26
N ALA A 36 14.33 -22.71 -20.63
CA ALA A 36 13.37 -23.82 -20.50
C ALA A 36 13.28 -24.31 -19.04
N VAL A 37 12.08 -24.36 -18.45
CA VAL A 37 11.86 -24.75 -17.03
C VAL A 37 11.69 -26.27 -16.90
N ARG A 38 12.47 -26.94 -16.04
CA ARG A 38 12.25 -28.31 -15.62
C ARG A 38 11.73 -28.37 -14.20
N SER A 39 10.74 -29.20 -13.96
CA SER A 39 10.41 -29.61 -12.60
C SER A 39 11.57 -30.44 -12.03
N VAL A 40 12.11 -30.02 -10.90
CA VAL A 40 13.13 -30.80 -10.18
C VAL A 40 12.43 -31.56 -9.07
N SER A 41 12.34 -32.89 -9.20
CA SER A 41 11.94 -33.77 -8.11
C SER A 41 13.20 -34.23 -7.40
N GLY A 42 13.49 -33.65 -6.22
CA GLY A 42 14.64 -34.05 -5.41
C GLY A 42 15.10 -32.92 -4.47
N PRO A 43 15.92 -33.22 -3.45
CA PRO A 43 16.42 -32.22 -2.54
C PRO A 43 17.36 -31.23 -3.26
N VAL A 44 17.03 -29.96 -3.20
CA VAL A 44 17.94 -28.88 -3.65
C VAL A 44 18.94 -28.64 -2.54
N ILE A 45 20.21 -28.88 -2.82
CA ILE A 45 21.32 -28.62 -1.89
C ILE A 45 21.88 -27.23 -2.22
N MET A 46 21.66 -26.27 -1.35
CA MET A 46 22.36 -24.99 -1.40
C MET A 46 23.67 -25.06 -0.61
N ARG A 47 24.67 -24.35 -1.10
CA ARG A 47 25.99 -24.32 -0.45
C ARG A 47 26.34 -22.88 -0.03
N ARG A 48 27.02 -22.77 1.10
CA ARG A 48 27.62 -21.50 1.54
C ARG A 48 28.81 -21.15 0.64
N LYS A 49 29.29 -19.93 0.73
CA LYS A 49 30.47 -19.44 -0.02
C LYS A 49 31.73 -20.29 0.25
N ASP A 50 31.81 -20.89 1.43
CA ASP A 50 32.87 -21.83 1.83
C ASP A 50 32.68 -23.28 1.32
N GLY A 51 31.60 -23.52 0.53
CA GLY A 51 31.30 -24.84 -0.03
C GLY A 51 30.51 -25.77 0.90
N SER A 52 30.28 -25.40 2.16
CA SER A 52 29.51 -26.22 3.11
C SER A 52 28.01 -26.25 2.76
N PRO A 53 27.33 -27.40 2.98
CA PRO A 53 25.92 -27.54 2.64
C PRO A 53 25.03 -26.68 3.56
N LEU A 54 24.05 -25.98 2.97
CA LEU A 54 22.96 -25.32 3.65
C LEU A 54 21.71 -26.20 3.59
N ARG A 55 21.11 -26.47 4.73
CA ARG A 55 19.86 -27.23 4.78
C ARG A 55 18.71 -26.26 4.49
N LEU A 56 18.08 -26.40 3.33
CA LEU A 56 16.81 -25.73 3.05
C LEU A 56 15.70 -26.40 3.84
N VAL A 57 14.98 -25.61 4.63
CA VAL A 57 13.83 -26.10 5.39
C VAL A 57 12.62 -26.29 4.47
N THR A 58 12.49 -25.51 3.42
CA THR A 58 11.55 -25.71 2.30
C THR A 58 12.01 -24.95 1.07
N ALA A 59 12.10 -25.62 -0.08
CA ALA A 59 12.12 -24.98 -1.38
C ALA A 59 10.95 -25.54 -2.18
N GLU A 60 9.91 -24.77 -2.36
CA GLU A 60 8.86 -25.10 -3.30
C GLU A 60 9.29 -24.66 -4.71
N LEU A 61 9.97 -25.57 -5.40
CA LEU A 61 10.33 -25.40 -6.80
C LEU A 61 9.25 -26.06 -7.67
N GLY A 62 8.65 -25.27 -8.55
CA GLY A 62 7.84 -25.83 -9.64
C GLY A 62 6.33 -25.63 -9.57
N ARG A 63 5.83 -24.62 -8.87
CA ARG A 63 4.43 -24.22 -9.05
C ARG A 63 4.29 -23.42 -10.35
N SER A 64 3.38 -23.85 -11.22
CA SER A 64 3.00 -23.09 -12.41
C SER A 64 2.39 -21.75 -11.99
N TRP A 65 3.00 -20.66 -12.41
CA TRP A 65 2.49 -19.33 -12.22
C TRP A 65 1.16 -19.19 -12.98
N ARG A 66 0.05 -19.09 -12.26
CA ARG A 66 -1.25 -18.76 -12.84
C ARG A 66 -1.56 -17.31 -12.51
N ALA A 67 -2.08 -16.62 -13.49
CA ALA A 67 -2.61 -15.28 -13.34
C ALA A 67 -3.69 -15.26 -12.25
N GLN A 68 -3.73 -14.23 -11.38
CA GLN A 68 -4.56 -14.27 -10.17
C GLN A 68 -5.79 -13.37 -10.19
N LEU A 69 -5.96 -12.40 -11.08
CA LEU A 69 -7.27 -11.74 -11.22
C LEU A 69 -8.32 -12.72 -11.73
N ASP A 70 -7.94 -13.65 -12.61
CA ASP A 70 -8.80 -14.74 -13.06
C ASP A 70 -9.21 -15.71 -11.95
N TRP A 71 -8.50 -15.69 -10.82
CA TRP A 71 -8.81 -16.48 -9.62
C TRP A 71 -9.36 -15.64 -8.47
N ALA A 72 -8.80 -14.44 -8.22
CA ALA A 72 -9.15 -13.62 -7.06
C ALA A 72 -10.62 -13.22 -7.06
N VAL A 73 -11.15 -12.82 -8.20
CA VAL A 73 -12.55 -12.42 -8.38
C VAL A 73 -13.51 -13.60 -8.17
N PRO A 74 -13.35 -14.77 -8.84
CA PRO A 74 -14.20 -15.94 -8.58
C PRO A 74 -14.05 -16.52 -7.17
N ASN A 75 -12.83 -16.54 -6.61
CA ASN A 75 -12.61 -17.07 -5.27
C ASN A 75 -13.33 -16.26 -4.19
N ALA A 76 -13.37 -14.94 -4.34
CA ALA A 76 -14.12 -14.04 -3.48
C ALA A 76 -15.63 -13.96 -3.86
N GLN A 77 -16.05 -14.69 -4.90
CA GLN A 77 -17.41 -14.70 -5.45
C GLN A 77 -17.89 -13.32 -5.93
N LEU A 78 -16.96 -12.42 -6.30
CA LEU A 78 -17.27 -11.06 -6.75
C LEU A 78 -18.03 -11.04 -8.09
N ASP A 79 -17.83 -12.04 -8.93
CA ASP A 79 -18.53 -12.24 -10.20
C ASP A 79 -19.83 -13.06 -10.09
N ALA A 80 -20.09 -13.62 -8.91
CA ALA A 80 -21.24 -14.48 -8.64
C ALA A 80 -22.37 -13.75 -7.90
N LEU A 81 -22.12 -12.55 -7.37
CA LEU A 81 -23.11 -11.79 -6.61
C LEU A 81 -24.25 -11.32 -7.53
N THR A 82 -25.48 -11.61 -7.14
CA THR A 82 -26.69 -11.23 -7.88
C THR A 82 -27.70 -10.50 -6.99
N HIS A 83 -28.52 -9.65 -7.61
CA HIS A 83 -29.70 -9.05 -7.00
C HIS A 83 -30.86 -9.13 -7.95
N GLY A 84 -31.99 -9.74 -7.51
CA GLY A 84 -33.13 -9.99 -8.38
C GLY A 84 -32.81 -10.84 -9.61
N GLY A 85 -31.79 -11.72 -9.54
CA GLY A 85 -31.29 -12.55 -10.63
C GLY A 85 -30.35 -11.84 -11.61
N ALA A 86 -30.11 -10.54 -11.47
CA ALA A 86 -29.13 -9.80 -12.28
C ALA A 86 -27.75 -9.80 -11.61
N PRO A 87 -26.65 -10.01 -12.38
CA PRO A 87 -25.30 -9.93 -11.84
C PRO A 87 -24.97 -8.49 -11.40
N MET A 88 -24.34 -8.34 -10.23
CA MET A 88 -23.83 -7.06 -9.76
C MET A 88 -22.48 -6.76 -10.41
N THR A 89 -22.28 -5.50 -10.80
CA THR A 89 -21.07 -5.06 -11.52
C THR A 89 -20.48 -3.78 -10.95
N GLY A 90 -21.10 -3.20 -9.92
CA GLY A 90 -20.79 -1.87 -9.41
C GLY A 90 -21.43 -0.76 -10.26
N ALA A 91 -22.44 -1.09 -11.09
CA ALA A 91 -23.13 -0.09 -11.89
C ALA A 91 -23.77 0.99 -11.00
N ASP A 92 -23.74 2.24 -11.48
CA ASP A 92 -24.22 3.41 -10.74
C ASP A 92 -23.52 3.69 -9.39
N VAL A 93 -22.35 3.09 -9.18
CA VAL A 93 -21.46 3.36 -8.03
C VAL A 93 -20.18 4.00 -8.50
N VAL A 94 -19.55 4.79 -7.65
CA VAL A 94 -18.26 5.41 -7.91
C VAL A 94 -17.18 4.67 -7.14
N VAL A 95 -16.11 4.29 -7.83
CA VAL A 95 -14.86 3.83 -7.24
C VAL A 95 -13.82 4.93 -7.34
N GLY A 96 -13.44 5.51 -6.22
CA GLY A 96 -12.35 6.46 -6.10
C GLY A 96 -11.03 5.74 -5.88
N ILE A 97 -9.97 6.19 -6.55
CA ILE A 97 -8.62 5.65 -6.38
C ILE A 97 -7.68 6.81 -6.04
N ILE A 98 -6.89 6.63 -4.99
CA ILE A 98 -5.83 7.56 -4.58
C ILE A 98 -4.49 6.82 -4.70
N ASP A 99 -3.56 7.34 -5.51
CA ASP A 99 -2.26 6.72 -5.75
C ASP A 99 -1.17 7.76 -6.08
N LEU A 100 0.10 7.36 -5.95
CA LEU A 100 1.27 8.14 -6.34
C LEU A 100 1.60 8.04 -7.83
N ALA A 101 1.21 6.94 -8.46
CA ALA A 101 1.49 6.69 -9.87
C ALA A 101 0.42 7.29 -10.77
N ALA A 102 0.76 7.57 -12.02
CA ALA A 102 -0.21 7.97 -13.02
C ALA A 102 -1.12 6.78 -13.42
N LEU A 103 -2.36 7.08 -13.76
CA LEU A 103 -3.29 6.14 -14.37
C LEU A 103 -3.06 6.10 -15.90
N ASP A 104 -2.84 4.94 -16.48
CA ASP A 104 -2.94 4.75 -17.92
C ASP A 104 -4.43 4.67 -18.35
N PHE A 105 -5.07 5.81 -18.49
CA PHE A 105 -6.49 5.89 -18.87
C PHE A 105 -6.75 5.41 -20.32
N TYR A 106 -5.71 5.22 -21.13
CA TYR A 106 -5.84 4.60 -22.46
C TYR A 106 -6.05 3.09 -22.38
N HIS A 107 -5.81 2.45 -21.24
CA HIS A 107 -6.01 1.02 -21.10
C HIS A 107 -7.49 0.66 -21.35
N ALA A 108 -7.73 -0.37 -22.18
CA ALA A 108 -9.08 -0.72 -22.60
C ALA A 108 -10.01 -1.12 -21.44
N ASP A 109 -9.44 -1.57 -20.31
CA ASP A 109 -10.20 -1.94 -19.12
C ASP A 109 -10.91 -0.76 -18.44
N PHE A 110 -10.52 0.47 -18.76
CA PHE A 110 -11.13 1.69 -18.21
C PHE A 110 -12.06 2.39 -19.20
N ARG A 111 -12.41 1.71 -20.31
CA ARG A 111 -13.30 2.23 -21.35
C ARG A 111 -14.61 1.45 -21.42
N ARG A 112 -15.68 2.14 -21.81
CA ARG A 112 -16.98 1.52 -22.12
C ARG A 112 -16.93 0.78 -23.46
N ALA A 113 -18.01 0.06 -23.80
CA ALA A 113 -18.10 -0.68 -25.06
C ALA A 113 -18.02 0.22 -26.30
N ASP A 114 -18.53 1.44 -26.21
CA ASP A 114 -18.48 2.47 -27.25
C ASP A 114 -17.10 3.15 -27.40
N GLY A 115 -16.14 2.81 -26.52
CA GLY A 115 -14.79 3.36 -26.51
C GLY A 115 -14.61 4.57 -25.60
N THR A 116 -15.69 5.15 -25.05
CA THR A 116 -15.61 6.27 -24.11
C THR A 116 -15.03 5.85 -22.77
N THR A 117 -14.47 6.80 -22.03
CA THR A 117 -13.85 6.54 -20.74
C THR A 117 -14.88 6.24 -19.64
N ARG A 118 -14.49 5.40 -18.68
CA ARG A 118 -15.18 5.23 -17.39
C ARG A 118 -14.60 6.12 -16.29
N VAL A 119 -13.51 6.84 -16.58
CA VAL A 119 -12.90 7.80 -15.67
C VAL A 119 -13.70 9.10 -15.76
N ALA A 120 -14.55 9.33 -14.76
CA ALA A 120 -15.41 10.51 -14.71
C ALA A 120 -14.62 11.80 -14.44
N TYR A 121 -13.65 11.69 -13.52
CA TYR A 121 -12.71 12.75 -13.17
C TYR A 121 -11.33 12.17 -12.88
N LEU A 122 -10.28 12.89 -13.30
CA LEU A 122 -8.91 12.63 -12.96
C LEU A 122 -8.31 13.93 -12.40
N TRP A 123 -7.89 13.92 -11.14
CA TRP A 123 -7.16 15.03 -10.54
C TRP A 123 -5.69 14.68 -10.38
N ASP A 124 -4.85 15.42 -11.07
CA ASP A 124 -3.39 15.31 -10.96
C ASP A 124 -2.88 16.44 -10.06
N GLN A 125 -2.39 16.11 -8.88
CA GLN A 125 -1.86 17.07 -7.93
C GLN A 125 -0.42 17.49 -8.25
N GLU A 126 0.23 16.92 -9.27
CA GLU A 126 1.63 17.19 -9.61
C GLU A 126 1.84 18.66 -10.02
N PRO A 127 2.70 19.45 -9.34
CA PRO A 127 2.78 20.90 -9.52
C PRO A 127 3.27 21.36 -10.90
N GLY A 128 4.00 20.51 -11.63
CA GLY A 128 4.55 20.85 -12.94
C GLY A 128 3.51 20.99 -14.06
N LEU A 129 2.28 20.53 -13.84
CA LEU A 129 1.22 20.51 -14.86
C LEU A 129 0.33 21.76 -14.86
N VAL A 130 0.42 22.60 -13.84
CA VAL A 130 -0.52 23.72 -13.60
C VAL A 130 -0.46 24.82 -14.68
N GLN A 131 0.58 24.92 -15.50
CA GLN A 131 0.77 26.03 -16.44
C GLN A 131 0.26 25.80 -17.87
N ALA A 132 -0.25 24.63 -18.23
CA ALA A 132 -0.38 24.28 -19.65
C ALA A 132 -1.78 23.93 -20.16
N VAL A 133 -2.83 23.92 -19.36
CA VAL A 133 -4.15 23.46 -19.83
C VAL A 133 -5.12 24.61 -20.00
N PRO A 134 -5.41 25.06 -21.25
CA PRO A 134 -6.52 25.97 -21.52
C PRO A 134 -7.84 25.29 -21.19
N GLY A 135 -8.62 25.88 -20.25
CA GLY A 135 -9.95 25.40 -19.90
C GLY A 135 -10.02 24.42 -18.72
N ALA A 136 -9.00 24.39 -17.85
CA ALA A 136 -9.10 23.68 -16.57
C ALA A 136 -10.37 24.15 -15.84
N ALA A 137 -11.31 23.22 -15.59
CA ALA A 137 -12.50 23.53 -14.82
C ALA A 137 -12.10 23.94 -13.40
N ALA A 138 -12.85 24.84 -12.78
CA ALA A 138 -12.64 25.17 -11.38
C ALA A 138 -12.66 23.89 -10.54
N LEU A 139 -11.57 23.67 -9.79
CA LEU A 139 -11.46 22.55 -8.86
C LEU A 139 -12.65 22.56 -7.89
N ALA A 140 -12.94 21.43 -7.27
CA ALA A 140 -13.95 21.34 -6.24
C ALA A 140 -13.74 22.46 -5.19
N PRO A 141 -14.80 23.01 -4.57
CA PRO A 141 -14.64 24.04 -3.56
C PRO A 141 -13.64 23.62 -2.48
N GLY A 142 -12.63 24.45 -2.23
CA GLY A 142 -11.56 24.19 -1.25
C GLY A 142 -10.24 23.68 -1.82
N VAL A 143 -10.18 23.26 -3.09
CA VAL A 143 -8.95 22.76 -3.71
C VAL A 143 -8.39 23.81 -4.69
N ALA A 144 -7.17 24.30 -4.42
CA ALA A 144 -6.54 25.39 -5.16
C ALA A 144 -5.29 25.00 -5.95
N TYR A 145 -4.97 23.71 -6.09
CA TYR A 145 -3.73 23.22 -6.72
C TYR A 145 -4.00 21.97 -7.60
N GLY A 146 -3.01 21.63 -8.42
CA GLY A 146 -3.13 20.51 -9.38
C GLY A 146 -4.03 20.86 -10.58
N VAL A 147 -4.32 19.84 -11.38
CA VAL A 147 -5.16 19.95 -12.59
C VAL A 147 -6.21 18.86 -12.60
N GLU A 148 -7.47 19.26 -12.79
CA GLU A 148 -8.58 18.32 -12.98
C GLU A 148 -8.84 18.11 -14.47
N TYR A 149 -9.03 16.85 -14.85
CA TYR A 149 -9.48 16.45 -16.17
C TYR A 149 -10.84 15.74 -16.07
N THR A 150 -11.77 16.17 -16.89
CA THR A 150 -13.12 15.59 -16.98
C THR A 150 -13.16 14.42 -17.97
N ALA A 151 -14.20 13.59 -17.89
CA ALA A 151 -14.45 12.53 -18.87
C ALA A 151 -14.44 13.06 -20.32
N ALA A 152 -15.02 14.25 -20.57
CA ALA A 152 -15.04 14.84 -21.90
C ALA A 152 -13.65 15.16 -22.45
N GLN A 153 -12.72 15.65 -21.61
CA GLN A 153 -11.34 15.89 -22.01
C GLN A 153 -10.58 14.59 -22.24
N ILE A 154 -10.82 13.57 -21.39
CA ILE A 154 -10.22 12.24 -21.58
C ILE A 154 -10.75 11.61 -22.88
N ASP A 155 -12.05 11.70 -23.16
CA ASP A 155 -12.63 11.18 -24.42
C ASP A 155 -12.10 11.90 -25.66
N ALA A 156 -11.88 13.22 -25.57
CA ALA A 156 -11.25 13.98 -26.65
C ALA A 156 -9.80 13.52 -26.89
N GLU A 157 -9.02 13.28 -25.82
CA GLU A 157 -7.67 12.72 -25.92
C GLU A 157 -7.69 11.31 -26.55
N LEU A 158 -8.59 10.45 -26.11
CA LEU A 158 -8.73 9.10 -26.63
C LEU A 158 -9.12 9.09 -28.11
N ALA A 159 -9.96 10.04 -28.54
CA ALA A 159 -10.35 10.19 -29.94
C ALA A 159 -9.18 10.65 -30.83
N GLN A 160 -8.32 11.55 -30.33
CA GLN A 160 -7.13 11.99 -31.06
C GLN A 160 -6.05 10.90 -31.18
N PHE A 161 -5.93 10.04 -30.18
CA PHE A 161 -4.97 8.92 -30.17
C PHE A 161 -5.29 7.83 -31.19
N ASN A 162 -6.41 7.89 -31.89
CA ASN A 162 -6.84 6.95 -32.91
C ASN A 162 -6.74 7.59 -34.31
N PRO A 163 -5.70 7.36 -35.14
CA PRO A 163 -5.08 6.07 -35.48
C PRO A 163 -3.72 5.82 -34.75
N PRO A 164 -3.21 4.56 -34.82
CA PRO A 164 -1.91 4.22 -34.25
C PRO A 164 -0.78 5.14 -34.73
N GLY A 165 0.02 5.65 -33.79
CA GLY A 165 1.12 6.57 -34.07
C GLY A 165 0.78 8.05 -33.87
N SER A 166 -0.46 8.40 -33.50
CA SER A 166 -0.80 9.74 -33.05
C SER A 166 -0.14 10.04 -31.70
N PRO A 167 0.27 11.31 -31.45
CA PRO A 167 0.82 11.69 -30.15
C PRO A 167 -0.20 11.45 -29.02
N ALA A 168 0.24 10.83 -27.92
CA ALA A 168 -0.54 10.69 -26.70
C ALA A 168 -0.26 11.85 -25.74
N TYR A 169 -1.15 12.05 -24.78
CA TYR A 169 -1.03 13.04 -23.69
C TYR A 169 -0.99 14.49 -24.17
N THR A 170 -1.75 14.82 -25.19
CA THR A 170 -1.79 16.16 -25.80
C THR A 170 -2.83 17.07 -25.15
N ILE A 171 -3.97 16.54 -24.76
CA ILE A 171 -5.05 17.24 -24.04
C ILE A 171 -4.96 16.96 -22.55
N VAL A 172 -4.61 15.71 -22.20
CA VAL A 172 -4.49 15.22 -20.82
C VAL A 172 -3.04 14.78 -20.59
N PRO A 173 -2.11 15.68 -20.21
CA PRO A 173 -0.69 15.38 -20.04
C PRO A 173 -0.39 14.59 -18.77
N HIS A 174 -1.19 13.58 -18.47
CA HIS A 174 -1.08 12.67 -17.34
C HIS A 174 -0.31 11.40 -17.73
N ALA A 175 0.92 11.56 -18.22
CA ALA A 175 1.75 10.45 -18.66
C ALA A 175 2.37 9.68 -17.47
N PRO A 176 2.46 8.34 -17.53
CA PRO A 176 3.33 7.60 -16.63
C PRO A 176 4.79 8.00 -16.90
N PRO A 177 5.62 8.21 -15.88
CA PRO A 177 7.02 8.53 -16.06
C PRO A 177 7.75 7.40 -16.79
N PRO A 178 8.80 7.72 -17.58
CA PRO A 178 9.56 6.70 -18.29
C PRO A 178 10.32 5.77 -17.33
N PRO A 179 10.58 4.50 -17.72
CA PRO A 179 11.48 3.64 -16.96
C PRO A 179 12.87 4.28 -16.79
N PRO A 180 13.60 4.10 -15.66
CA PRO A 180 13.62 2.89 -14.86
C PRO A 180 12.97 2.98 -13.47
N LEU A 181 12.11 3.93 -13.16
CA LEU A 181 11.44 4.01 -11.87
C LEU A 181 10.37 2.90 -11.71
N SER A 182 10.77 1.66 -11.97
CA SER A 182 9.91 0.51 -12.28
C SER A 182 9.10 -0.08 -11.12
N GLY A 183 9.26 0.39 -9.90
CA GLY A 183 8.50 -0.13 -8.75
C GLY A 183 7.13 0.55 -8.58
N VAL A 184 7.06 1.85 -8.84
CA VAL A 184 5.89 2.70 -8.58
C VAL A 184 5.10 3.01 -9.86
N ASN A 185 5.75 2.97 -11.02
CA ASN A 185 5.26 3.55 -12.28
C ASN A 185 4.00 2.95 -12.90
N GLY A 186 3.56 1.80 -12.44
CA GLY A 186 2.31 1.19 -12.93
C GLY A 186 1.32 0.92 -11.82
N HIS A 187 1.63 1.30 -10.59
CA HIS A 187 0.88 0.91 -9.42
C HIS A 187 -0.57 1.42 -9.46
N GLY A 188 -0.79 2.70 -9.77
CA GLY A 188 -2.13 3.28 -9.85
C GLY A 188 -3.03 2.59 -10.89
N THR A 189 -2.48 2.28 -12.09
CA THR A 189 -3.19 1.51 -13.12
C THR A 189 -3.53 0.10 -12.63
N ALA A 190 -2.57 -0.55 -11.97
CA ALA A 190 -2.72 -1.90 -11.46
C ALA A 190 -3.81 -1.99 -10.38
N VAL A 191 -3.79 -1.11 -9.36
CA VAL A 191 -4.80 -1.11 -8.29
C VAL A 191 -6.18 -0.70 -8.81
N THR A 192 -6.24 0.23 -9.78
CA THR A 192 -7.48 0.58 -10.46
C THR A 192 -8.07 -0.63 -11.20
N SER A 193 -7.22 -1.44 -11.84
CA SER A 193 -7.69 -2.65 -12.53
C SER A 193 -8.25 -3.70 -11.57
N CYS A 194 -7.66 -3.85 -10.39
CA CYS A 194 -8.17 -4.75 -9.35
C CYS A 194 -9.56 -4.30 -8.85
N ALA A 195 -9.75 -3.00 -8.63
CA ALA A 195 -11.03 -2.48 -8.15
C ALA A 195 -12.11 -2.49 -9.24
N ALA A 196 -11.81 -1.94 -10.41
CA ALA A 196 -12.82 -1.54 -11.39
C ALA A 196 -12.46 -1.87 -12.86
N GLY A 197 -11.39 -2.62 -13.14
CA GLY A 197 -11.08 -3.06 -14.49
C GLY A 197 -12.20 -3.94 -15.08
N ASN A 198 -12.64 -3.65 -16.31
CA ASN A 198 -13.70 -4.48 -16.92
C ASN A 198 -13.15 -5.69 -17.71
N GLY A 199 -11.85 -5.87 -17.76
CA GLY A 199 -11.19 -6.99 -18.44
C GLY A 199 -11.25 -6.93 -19.95
N ARG A 200 -11.62 -5.79 -20.55
CA ARG A 200 -11.82 -5.68 -22.01
C ARG A 200 -10.56 -6.01 -22.81
N ALA A 201 -9.39 -5.61 -22.33
CA ALA A 201 -8.12 -5.91 -22.98
C ALA A 201 -7.77 -7.41 -22.96
N SER A 202 -8.35 -8.19 -22.02
CA SER A 202 -8.16 -9.64 -21.88
C SER A 202 -9.39 -10.46 -22.28
N ARG A 203 -10.37 -9.85 -22.96
CA ARG A 203 -11.65 -10.50 -23.30
C ARG A 203 -12.39 -11.05 -22.07
N GLY A 204 -12.29 -10.35 -20.93
CA GLY A 204 -12.95 -10.69 -19.67
C GLY A 204 -12.15 -11.59 -18.73
N GLN A 205 -10.95 -12.05 -19.10
CA GLN A 205 -10.14 -12.95 -18.27
C GLN A 205 -9.62 -12.27 -16.99
N PHE A 206 -9.10 -11.03 -17.09
CA PHE A 206 -8.54 -10.30 -15.96
C PHE A 206 -9.43 -9.13 -15.58
N ARG A 207 -10.62 -9.46 -15.06
CA ARG A 207 -11.62 -8.48 -14.65
C ARG A 207 -11.45 -8.16 -13.17
N GLY A 208 -11.58 -6.88 -12.81
CA GLY A 208 -11.62 -6.42 -11.44
C GLY A 208 -12.96 -6.70 -10.76
N ALA A 209 -13.05 -6.29 -9.49
CA ALA A 209 -14.20 -6.63 -8.62
C ALA A 209 -15.48 -5.89 -9.02
N ALA A 210 -15.41 -4.62 -9.44
CA ALA A 210 -16.57 -3.79 -9.81
C ALA A 210 -16.44 -3.25 -11.25
N PRO A 211 -16.55 -4.11 -12.28
CA PRO A 211 -16.25 -3.77 -13.68
C PRO A 211 -17.22 -2.76 -14.30
N GLY A 212 -18.36 -2.47 -13.70
CA GLY A 212 -19.35 -1.50 -14.14
C GLY A 212 -19.28 -0.14 -13.45
N ALA A 213 -18.45 0.03 -12.41
CA ALA A 213 -18.35 1.27 -11.66
C ALA A 213 -17.75 2.42 -12.48
N ASP A 214 -18.16 3.65 -12.23
CA ASP A 214 -17.45 4.84 -12.69
C ASP A 214 -16.23 5.07 -11.81
N ILE A 215 -15.18 5.66 -12.39
CA ILE A 215 -13.87 5.84 -11.73
C ILE A 215 -13.62 7.32 -11.49
N ILE A 216 -13.17 7.68 -10.30
CA ILE A 216 -12.53 8.97 -10.02
C ILE A 216 -11.11 8.67 -9.55
N TYR A 217 -10.13 9.25 -10.22
CA TYR A 217 -8.72 9.02 -9.94
C TYR A 217 -8.03 10.27 -9.42
N VAL A 218 -7.25 10.13 -8.35
CA VAL A 218 -6.38 11.19 -7.83
C VAL A 218 -4.93 10.69 -7.81
N ARG A 219 -4.07 11.39 -8.54
CA ARG A 219 -2.62 11.24 -8.44
C ARG A 219 -2.08 12.25 -7.43
N LEU A 220 -1.44 11.73 -6.37
CA LEU A 220 -0.83 12.57 -5.35
C LEU A 220 0.49 13.19 -5.81
N THR A 221 0.79 14.39 -5.31
CA THR A 221 2.10 15.03 -5.48
C THR A 221 3.16 14.29 -4.68
N ARG A 222 4.35 14.18 -5.25
CA ARG A 222 5.54 13.64 -4.61
C ARG A 222 6.38 14.77 -4.04
N LEU A 223 6.80 14.63 -2.79
CA LEU A 223 7.65 15.63 -2.10
C LEU A 223 9.15 15.39 -2.30
N ASP A 224 9.53 14.20 -2.76
CA ASP A 224 10.93 13.83 -2.95
C ASP A 224 11.21 13.35 -4.38
N PRO A 225 12.45 13.48 -4.88
CA PRO A 225 12.84 13.03 -6.22
C PRO A 225 12.72 11.50 -6.40
N GLU A 226 12.73 10.73 -5.31
CA GLU A 226 12.62 9.28 -5.30
C GLU A 226 11.15 8.84 -5.35
N GLY A 227 10.23 9.77 -5.11
CA GLY A 227 8.80 9.63 -5.35
C GLY A 227 8.07 8.75 -4.35
N VAL A 228 8.50 8.75 -3.11
CA VAL A 228 7.97 7.89 -2.04
C VAL A 228 7.19 8.68 -0.98
N THR A 229 7.55 9.93 -0.76
CA THR A 229 6.94 10.79 0.28
C THR A 229 5.86 11.67 -0.29
N VAL A 230 4.73 11.78 0.40
CA VAL A 230 3.61 12.67 0.10
C VAL A 230 3.26 13.52 1.30
N ASP A 231 2.66 14.68 1.04
CA ASP A 231 2.06 15.49 2.09
C ASP A 231 0.72 14.86 2.52
N HIS A 232 0.56 14.60 3.80
CA HIS A 232 -0.67 14.02 4.36
C HIS A 232 -1.89 14.92 4.11
N THR A 233 -1.73 16.23 4.07
CA THR A 233 -2.85 17.16 3.77
C THR A 233 -3.41 16.94 2.37
N GLN A 234 -2.54 16.67 1.40
CA GLN A 234 -2.93 16.36 0.03
C GLN A 234 -3.69 15.04 -0.10
N VAL A 235 -3.39 14.08 0.78
CA VAL A 235 -4.13 12.82 0.88
C VAL A 235 -5.56 13.08 1.37
N PHE A 236 -5.73 13.97 2.37
CA PHE A 236 -7.06 14.32 2.88
C PHE A 236 -7.88 15.09 1.85
N ASP A 237 -7.28 16.05 1.18
CA ASP A 237 -7.90 16.76 0.07
C ASP A 237 -8.38 15.80 -1.03
N ALA A 238 -7.63 14.72 -1.28
CA ALA A 238 -8.01 13.71 -2.26
C ALA A 238 -9.29 12.93 -1.86
N PHE A 239 -9.45 12.58 -0.59
CA PHE A 239 -10.68 11.94 -0.11
C PHE A 239 -11.88 12.88 -0.23
N GLU A 240 -11.75 14.12 0.24
CA GLU A 240 -12.82 15.12 0.15
C GLU A 240 -13.20 15.39 -1.30
N TYR A 241 -12.21 15.57 -2.17
CA TYR A 241 -12.41 15.76 -3.60
C TYR A 241 -13.22 14.63 -4.23
N ILE A 242 -12.81 13.36 -3.99
CA ILE A 242 -13.50 12.21 -4.58
C ILE A 242 -14.95 12.16 -4.11
N PHE A 243 -15.23 12.32 -2.82
CA PHE A 243 -16.60 12.31 -2.31
C PHE A 243 -17.43 13.48 -2.83
N ALA A 244 -16.84 14.68 -2.94
CA ALA A 244 -17.52 15.85 -3.49
C ALA A 244 -17.87 15.67 -4.98
N ARG A 245 -16.94 15.12 -5.79
CA ARG A 245 -17.19 14.85 -7.21
C ARG A 245 -18.17 13.70 -7.41
N ALA A 246 -18.07 12.64 -6.62
CA ALA A 246 -19.02 11.53 -6.66
C ALA A 246 -20.46 11.97 -6.40
N ALA A 247 -20.66 12.90 -5.46
CA ALA A 247 -21.98 13.49 -5.15
C ALA A 247 -22.59 14.26 -6.33
N GLN A 248 -21.78 14.76 -7.26
CA GLN A 248 -22.24 15.47 -8.47
C GLN A 248 -22.61 14.54 -9.61
N LEU A 249 -22.07 13.31 -9.63
CA LEU A 249 -22.35 12.33 -10.68
C LEU A 249 -23.78 11.82 -10.62
N ARG A 250 -24.32 11.55 -11.80
CA ARG A 250 -25.70 11.04 -11.96
C ARG A 250 -25.69 9.72 -12.73
N THR A 251 -26.69 8.90 -12.48
CA THR A 251 -26.99 7.72 -13.29
C THR A 251 -27.52 8.14 -14.67
N ALA A 252 -27.63 7.20 -15.60
CA ALA A 252 -28.23 7.45 -16.90
C ALA A 252 -29.70 7.96 -16.82
N GLN A 253 -30.38 7.67 -15.70
CA GLN A 253 -31.74 8.13 -15.41
C GLN A 253 -31.78 9.46 -14.63
N GLY A 254 -30.62 10.14 -14.47
CA GLY A 254 -30.49 11.42 -13.78
C GLY A 254 -30.53 11.35 -12.24
N GLN A 255 -30.55 10.14 -11.65
CA GLN A 255 -30.54 9.96 -10.20
C GLN A 255 -29.13 10.10 -9.62
N PRO A 256 -28.97 10.46 -8.34
CA PRO A 256 -27.69 10.38 -7.66
C PRO A 256 -27.09 8.96 -7.75
N LYS A 257 -25.76 8.87 -7.76
CA LYS A 257 -25.06 7.58 -7.67
C LYS A 257 -25.42 6.87 -6.36
N ARG A 258 -25.35 5.54 -6.37
CA ARG A 258 -25.79 4.67 -5.27
C ARG A 258 -24.79 4.61 -4.11
N GLY A 259 -23.59 5.11 -4.29
CA GLY A 259 -22.54 5.20 -3.28
C GLY A 259 -21.19 5.49 -3.91
N CYS A 260 -20.21 5.78 -3.03
CA CYS A 260 -18.83 6.00 -3.40
C CYS A 260 -17.92 5.24 -2.44
N VAL A 261 -17.05 4.40 -2.96
CA VAL A 261 -15.98 3.77 -2.19
C VAL A 261 -14.63 4.27 -2.68
N VAL A 262 -13.76 4.67 -1.76
CA VAL A 262 -12.40 5.10 -2.07
C VAL A 262 -11.42 4.02 -1.66
N SER A 263 -10.56 3.58 -2.57
CA SER A 263 -9.43 2.72 -2.31
C SER A 263 -8.15 3.55 -2.31
N MET A 264 -7.45 3.56 -1.19
CA MET A 264 -6.12 4.13 -1.08
C MET A 264 -5.14 2.99 -0.78
N SER A 265 -4.21 2.75 -1.70
CA SER A 265 -3.22 1.67 -1.56
C SER A 265 -1.87 2.18 -1.06
N LEU A 266 -1.89 3.10 -0.10
CA LEU A 266 -0.75 3.78 0.50
C LEU A 266 -0.85 3.73 2.04
N GLY A 267 0.29 3.87 2.71
CA GLY A 267 0.38 3.95 4.16
C GLY A 267 1.85 4.03 4.61
N ASP A 268 2.05 4.31 5.89
CA ASP A 268 3.36 4.36 6.54
C ASP A 268 3.33 3.73 7.95
N LEU A 269 4.44 3.86 8.68
CA LEU A 269 4.57 3.37 10.06
C LEU A 269 4.75 4.51 11.07
N GLN A 270 4.42 5.74 10.70
CA GLN A 270 4.45 6.88 11.61
C GLN A 270 3.10 7.07 12.28
N GLY A 271 3.12 7.39 13.57
CA GLY A 271 1.92 7.63 14.35
C GLY A 271 1.74 6.67 15.53
N PRO A 272 0.71 6.89 16.34
CA PRO A 272 0.45 6.12 17.56
C PRO A 272 -0.13 4.72 17.30
N HIS A 273 -0.52 4.38 16.10
CA HIS A 273 -1.12 3.09 15.71
C HIS A 273 -2.37 2.69 16.52
N ASP A 274 -3.15 3.67 16.94
CA ASP A 274 -4.39 3.52 17.71
C ASP A 274 -5.61 4.22 17.07
N GLY A 275 -5.44 4.70 15.82
CA GLY A 275 -6.50 5.38 15.08
C GLY A 275 -6.66 6.86 15.43
N THR A 276 -5.71 7.45 16.16
CA THR A 276 -5.83 8.83 16.66
C THR A 276 -4.95 9.85 15.92
N THR A 277 -4.30 9.49 14.81
CA THR A 277 -3.70 10.51 13.96
C THR A 277 -4.79 11.44 13.41
N LEU A 278 -4.44 12.70 13.14
CA LEU A 278 -5.41 13.65 12.54
C LEU A 278 -6.04 13.10 11.26
N GLY A 279 -5.25 12.36 10.48
CA GLY A 279 -5.72 11.73 9.26
C GLY A 279 -6.73 10.63 9.49
N GLU A 280 -6.50 9.79 10.46
CA GLU A 280 -7.41 8.72 10.81
C GLU A 280 -8.73 9.25 11.35
N LEU A 281 -8.69 10.26 12.21
CA LEU A 281 -9.89 10.94 12.72
C LEU A 281 -10.66 11.68 11.60
N HIS A 282 -9.94 12.26 10.65
CA HIS A 282 -10.57 12.88 9.49
C HIS A 282 -11.32 11.84 8.64
N LEU A 283 -10.69 10.71 8.36
CA LEU A 283 -11.35 9.59 7.66
C LEU A 283 -12.59 9.10 8.42
N ASP A 284 -12.48 8.91 9.72
CA ASP A 284 -13.62 8.49 10.55
C ASP A 284 -14.77 9.50 10.45
N THR A 285 -14.47 10.81 10.45
CA THR A 285 -15.46 11.88 10.28
C THR A 285 -16.13 11.83 8.89
N LEU A 286 -15.38 11.62 7.81
CA LEU A 286 -15.93 11.52 6.46
C LEU A 286 -16.88 10.32 6.30
N LEU A 287 -16.63 9.24 7.04
CA LEU A 287 -17.38 7.98 6.96
C LEU A 287 -18.65 7.94 7.83
N VAL A 288 -18.91 8.96 8.66
CA VAL A 288 -20.20 9.14 9.31
C VAL A 288 -21.34 9.28 8.29
N GLN A 289 -21.03 9.81 7.11
CA GLN A 289 -22.01 10.04 6.07
C GLN A 289 -22.35 8.74 5.32
N PRO A 290 -23.63 8.31 5.25
CA PRO A 290 -24.03 7.15 4.47
C PRO A 290 -23.66 7.27 2.99
N GLY A 291 -23.56 6.15 2.30
CA GLY A 291 -23.15 6.11 0.90
C GLY A 291 -21.66 6.28 0.67
N ARG A 292 -20.86 6.30 1.73
CA ARG A 292 -19.41 6.41 1.68
C ARG A 292 -18.74 5.20 2.31
N ALA A 293 -17.63 4.74 1.71
CA ALA A 293 -16.72 3.76 2.30
C ALA A 293 -15.28 4.07 1.89
N VAL A 294 -14.34 3.63 2.70
CA VAL A 294 -12.90 3.72 2.42
C VAL A 294 -12.26 2.37 2.71
N THR A 295 -11.39 1.91 1.82
CA THR A 295 -10.52 0.75 2.05
C THR A 295 -9.07 1.17 2.06
N VAL A 296 -8.30 0.67 3.03
CA VAL A 296 -6.89 0.97 3.24
C VAL A 296 -6.08 -0.31 3.45
N PRO A 297 -4.79 -0.35 3.06
CA PRO A 297 -3.97 -1.55 3.22
C PRO A 297 -3.50 -1.71 4.67
N ALA A 298 -3.33 -2.95 5.09
CA ALA A 298 -2.68 -3.27 6.37
C ALA A 298 -1.17 -2.94 6.36
N GLY A 299 -0.58 -2.79 5.16
CA GLY A 299 0.85 -2.57 4.98
C GLY A 299 1.61 -3.85 4.63
N ASN A 300 2.88 -3.70 4.25
CA ASN A 300 3.72 -4.79 3.75
C ASN A 300 5.00 -4.96 4.60
N TRP A 301 4.91 -4.69 5.91
CA TRP A 301 6.08 -4.59 6.78
C TRP A 301 6.22 -5.73 7.77
N ASN A 302 5.30 -6.69 7.80
CA ASN A 302 5.45 -7.87 8.63
C ASN A 302 6.70 -8.66 8.23
N GLY A 303 7.39 -9.23 9.22
CA GLY A 303 8.67 -9.92 9.02
C GLY A 303 9.86 -9.00 8.72
N ASN A 304 9.70 -7.68 8.78
CA ASN A 304 10.79 -6.70 8.59
C ASN A 304 11.33 -6.13 9.90
N TRP A 305 10.85 -6.61 11.05
CA TRP A 305 11.27 -6.23 12.40
C TRP A 305 11.26 -4.72 12.66
N ARG A 306 10.21 -4.06 12.18
CA ARG A 306 10.04 -2.61 12.27
C ARG A 306 9.26 -2.16 13.47
N HIS A 307 8.82 -3.08 14.31
CA HIS A 307 8.12 -2.82 15.53
C HIS A 307 8.90 -3.38 16.72
N ALA A 308 8.98 -2.61 17.78
CA ALA A 308 9.54 -3.01 19.07
C ALA A 308 8.59 -2.60 20.20
N ARG A 309 8.56 -3.37 21.28
CA ARG A 309 7.83 -3.03 22.49
C ARG A 309 8.62 -3.39 23.72
N GLY A 310 8.38 -2.67 24.79
CA GLY A 310 9.04 -2.91 26.05
C GLY A 310 8.38 -2.22 27.23
N GLN A 311 9.05 -2.29 28.36
CA GLN A 311 8.61 -1.67 29.59
C GLN A 311 9.79 -1.04 30.32
N VAL A 312 9.57 0.11 30.94
CA VAL A 312 10.54 0.86 31.75
C VAL A 312 9.93 1.06 33.14
N ALA A 313 10.59 0.60 34.20
CA ALA A 313 10.19 0.89 35.56
C ALA A 313 10.74 2.23 36.04
N GLU A 314 10.18 2.82 37.09
CA GLU A 314 10.70 4.03 37.70
C GLU A 314 12.15 3.84 38.17
N GLY A 315 13.02 4.79 37.83
CA GLY A 315 14.45 4.70 38.09
C GLY A 315 15.24 3.76 37.17
N GLN A 316 14.56 2.90 36.40
CA GLN A 316 15.22 1.97 35.47
C GLN A 316 15.66 2.68 34.19
N THR A 317 16.78 2.19 33.61
CA THR A 317 17.23 2.55 32.26
C THR A 317 17.08 1.35 31.33
N VAL A 318 16.46 1.56 30.19
CA VAL A 318 16.26 0.56 29.12
C VAL A 318 16.85 1.09 27.82
N ASP A 319 17.66 0.29 27.15
CA ASP A 319 18.23 0.57 25.85
C ASP A 319 17.38 -0.12 24.75
N VAL A 320 16.88 0.67 23.82
CA VAL A 320 16.19 0.20 22.61
C VAL A 320 17.21 0.21 21.47
N PRO A 321 17.75 -0.94 21.08
CA PRO A 321 18.74 -1.02 20.01
C PRO A 321 18.06 -0.83 18.65
N ILE A 322 18.75 -0.14 17.73
CA ILE A 322 18.27 0.16 16.39
C ILE A 322 19.40 -0.11 15.40
N GLU A 323 19.07 -0.76 14.30
CA GLU A 323 19.95 -0.90 13.15
C GLU A 323 19.38 -0.08 11.99
N PHE A 324 20.06 1.02 11.62
CA PHE A 324 19.78 1.70 10.37
C PHE A 324 20.53 1.03 9.23
N GLY A 325 19.81 0.60 8.21
CA GLY A 325 20.38 -0.16 7.10
C GLY A 325 21.48 0.59 6.36
N GLY A 326 22.61 -0.07 6.19
CA GLY A 326 23.80 0.46 5.52
C GLY A 326 23.56 0.77 4.05
N GLY A 327 23.39 2.01 3.72
CA GLY A 327 23.16 2.46 2.36
C GLY A 327 21.95 3.34 2.19
N ALA A 328 21.20 3.60 3.26
CA ALA A 328 20.14 4.58 3.24
C ALA A 328 20.68 5.93 2.75
N ARG A 329 20.19 6.33 1.60
CA ARG A 329 20.44 7.64 0.98
C ARG A 329 19.32 8.62 1.24
N SER A 330 18.28 8.17 1.94
CA SER A 330 17.09 8.93 2.30
C SER A 330 17.01 9.11 3.81
N SER A 331 16.25 10.10 4.24
CA SER A 331 15.88 10.28 5.64
C SER A 331 15.22 9.03 6.20
N ASP A 332 15.44 8.76 7.47
CA ASP A 332 14.84 7.66 8.21
C ASP A 332 14.33 8.17 9.55
N ALA A 333 13.34 7.54 10.14
CA ALA A 333 12.74 7.98 11.39
C ALA A 333 12.35 6.82 12.30
N VAL A 334 12.40 7.08 13.60
CA VAL A 334 11.86 6.22 14.65
C VAL A 334 10.87 7.03 15.46
N GLU A 335 9.70 6.47 15.71
CA GLU A 335 8.75 7.00 16.68
C GLU A 335 8.53 5.98 17.80
N LEU A 336 8.56 6.44 19.03
CA LEU A 336 8.24 5.67 20.23
C LEU A 336 7.10 6.35 20.97
N TRP A 337 6.07 5.59 21.26
CA TRP A 337 4.84 6.05 21.90
C TRP A 337 4.65 5.37 23.24
N TYR A 338 4.22 6.13 24.25
CA TYR A 338 3.97 5.65 25.61
C TYR A 338 2.87 6.47 26.30
N GLU A 339 2.28 5.92 27.36
CA GLU A 339 1.17 6.51 28.10
C GLU A 339 1.48 7.91 28.64
N GLY A 340 0.52 8.83 28.56
CA GLY A 340 0.69 10.21 28.98
C GLY A 340 0.95 10.43 30.47
N GLY A 341 0.59 9.45 31.30
CA GLY A 341 0.90 9.46 32.75
C GLY A 341 2.33 9.13 33.11
N ASP A 342 3.10 8.59 32.16
CA ASP A 342 4.50 8.25 32.31
C ASP A 342 5.43 9.42 31.89
N VAL A 343 6.60 9.52 32.48
CA VAL A 343 7.65 10.48 32.11
C VAL A 343 8.96 9.72 31.89
N PHE A 344 9.42 9.71 30.65
CA PHE A 344 10.73 9.14 30.29
C PHE A 344 11.72 10.24 29.93
N GLU A 345 12.93 10.13 30.47
CA GLU A 345 14.10 10.87 29.98
C GLU A 345 14.70 10.08 28.82
N ALA A 346 14.96 10.73 27.69
CA ALA A 346 15.43 10.08 26.46
C ALA A 346 16.81 10.57 26.03
N SER A 347 17.66 9.65 25.60
CA SER A 347 18.93 9.96 24.91
C SER A 347 19.06 9.09 23.66
N PHE A 348 19.65 9.65 22.60
CA PHE A 348 19.93 8.91 21.38
C PHE A 348 21.44 8.85 21.12
N ILE A 349 21.99 7.66 21.00
CA ILE A 349 23.43 7.38 20.98
C ILE A 349 23.79 6.80 19.61
N ALA A 350 24.66 7.52 18.89
CA ALA A 350 25.19 7.10 17.60
C ALA A 350 26.38 6.14 17.74
N PRO A 351 26.72 5.32 16.74
CA PRO A 351 27.83 4.38 16.75
C PRO A 351 29.19 5.04 17.04
N GLY A 352 29.38 6.32 16.64
CA GLY A 352 30.59 7.12 16.91
C GLY A 352 30.65 7.73 18.31
N GLY A 353 29.67 7.41 19.20
CA GLY A 353 29.60 7.95 20.55
C GLY A 353 28.94 9.32 20.69
N THR A 354 28.57 9.96 19.58
CA THR A 354 27.76 11.19 19.63
C THR A 354 26.43 10.89 20.30
N THR A 355 26.10 11.65 21.35
CA THR A 355 24.86 11.46 22.12
C THR A 355 24.01 12.72 22.04
N LEU A 356 22.74 12.57 21.62
CA LEU A 356 21.70 13.58 21.73
C LEU A 356 20.97 13.38 23.05
N GLY A 357 20.53 14.48 23.65
CA GLY A 357 19.93 14.47 24.99
C GLY A 357 20.97 14.41 26.11
N PRO A 358 20.59 14.02 27.36
CA PRO A 358 19.28 13.54 27.76
C PRO A 358 18.19 14.62 27.68
N LEU A 359 16.98 14.23 27.23
CA LEU A 359 15.83 15.12 27.13
C LEU A 359 14.69 14.65 28.04
N MET A 360 14.12 15.57 28.76
CA MET A 360 12.79 15.44 29.37
C MET A 360 11.72 15.73 28.31
N PRO A 361 10.43 15.37 28.56
CA PRO A 361 9.33 15.78 27.68
C PRO A 361 9.36 17.28 27.34
N LEU A 362 8.97 17.61 26.10
CA LEU A 362 9.04 18.93 25.47
C LEU A 362 10.45 19.40 25.09
N GLY A 363 11.45 18.52 25.17
CA GLY A 363 12.82 18.80 24.74
C GLY A 363 13.08 18.43 23.27
N SER A 364 14.10 19.08 22.68
CA SER A 364 14.64 18.72 21.37
C SER A 364 16.15 18.97 21.33
N ASP A 365 16.91 18.08 20.68
CA ASP A 365 18.35 18.21 20.46
C ASP A 365 18.70 17.74 19.05
N THR A 366 19.57 18.48 18.36
CA THR A 366 19.98 18.19 16.99
C THR A 366 21.50 18.21 16.90
N LYS A 367 22.11 17.12 16.40
CA LYS A 367 23.56 17.01 16.22
C LYS A 367 23.95 16.31 14.93
N ASN A 368 25.13 16.60 14.44
CA ASN A 368 25.77 15.81 13.40
C ASN A 368 26.25 14.48 14.03
N VAL A 369 25.82 13.37 13.46
CA VAL A 369 26.10 12.00 13.95
C VAL A 369 27.11 11.26 13.07
N GLY A 370 27.78 11.98 12.18
CA GLY A 370 28.77 11.47 11.23
C GLY A 370 28.25 11.50 9.78
N ASN A 371 29.20 11.53 8.83
CA ASN A 371 28.92 11.60 7.38
C ASN A 371 28.03 12.80 6.98
N ASP A 372 28.08 13.90 7.71
CA ASP A 372 27.20 15.07 7.57
C ASP A 372 25.70 14.78 7.79
N VAL A 373 25.36 13.62 8.35
CA VAL A 373 24.00 13.26 8.72
C VAL A 373 23.61 13.98 10.01
N MET A 374 22.50 14.69 9.97
CA MET A 374 21.91 15.34 11.14
C MET A 374 20.86 14.43 11.76
N ALA A 375 20.97 14.16 13.04
CA ALA A 375 19.93 13.50 13.82
C ALA A 375 19.24 14.53 14.72
N THR A 376 17.91 14.47 14.79
CA THR A 376 17.11 15.26 15.72
C THR A 376 16.35 14.30 16.63
N LEU A 377 16.65 14.35 17.93
CA LEU A 377 15.87 13.72 18.98
C LEU A 377 14.85 14.74 19.49
N SER A 378 13.58 14.36 19.57
CA SER A 378 12.51 15.18 20.14
C SER A 378 11.66 14.35 21.10
N SER A 379 11.28 14.95 22.22
CA SER A 379 10.37 14.36 23.20
C SER A 379 9.16 15.26 23.37
N GLN A 380 7.97 14.74 23.16
CA GLN A 380 6.69 15.45 23.22
C GLN A 380 5.79 14.81 24.27
N SER A 381 4.96 15.62 24.91
CA SER A 381 4.08 15.15 25.99
C SER A 381 2.66 15.62 25.74
N GLY A 382 1.71 14.76 26.11
CA GLY A 382 0.28 15.06 26.04
C GLY A 382 -0.16 15.37 24.63
N MET A 383 0.15 14.52 23.66
CA MET A 383 -0.33 14.70 22.28
C MET A 383 -1.83 14.94 22.31
N PHE A 384 -2.25 16.02 21.69
CA PHE A 384 -3.59 16.61 21.91
C PHE A 384 -4.77 15.69 21.56
N VAL A 385 -4.52 14.60 20.85
CA VAL A 385 -5.59 13.72 20.40
C VAL A 385 -5.86 12.58 21.38
N ASN A 386 -4.79 11.88 21.82
CA ASN A 386 -4.92 10.72 22.72
C ASN A 386 -4.34 10.95 24.12
N GLY A 387 -3.65 12.06 24.33
CA GLY A 387 -3.01 12.41 25.60
C GLY A 387 -1.68 11.72 25.83
N ASP A 388 -1.20 10.89 24.91
CA ASP A 388 0.03 10.13 25.03
C ASP A 388 1.29 10.95 24.80
N ASN A 389 2.41 10.39 25.13
CA ASN A 389 3.73 10.97 24.91
C ASN A 389 4.43 10.30 23.72
N ARG A 390 5.25 11.09 23.02
CA ARG A 390 6.03 10.63 21.88
C ARG A 390 7.49 11.01 22.00
N ILE A 391 8.38 10.08 21.73
CA ILE A 391 9.80 10.32 21.47
C ILE A 391 10.04 10.01 19.99
N SER A 392 10.64 10.94 19.26
CA SER A 392 10.98 10.73 17.84
C SER A 392 12.45 11.02 17.57
N VAL A 393 13.04 10.23 16.68
CA VAL A 393 14.36 10.46 16.10
C VAL A 393 14.20 10.59 14.60
N ILE A 394 14.62 11.71 14.04
CA ILE A 394 14.61 11.96 12.60
C ILE A 394 16.04 12.08 12.11
N MET A 395 16.39 11.27 11.12
CA MET A 395 17.70 11.28 10.46
C MET A 395 17.57 12.01 9.13
N MET A 396 18.23 13.16 8.99
CA MET A 396 18.31 13.91 7.72
C MET A 396 19.62 13.58 7.02
N VAL A 397 19.50 12.95 5.86
CA VAL A 397 20.65 12.48 5.07
C VAL A 397 20.86 13.39 3.86
N PRO A 398 21.95 14.16 3.78
CA PRO A 398 22.24 14.98 2.60
C PRO A 398 22.45 14.12 1.35
N THR A 399 22.16 14.69 0.17
CA THR A 399 22.36 14.03 -1.12
C THR A 399 23.77 13.44 -1.25
N GLY A 400 23.85 12.17 -1.61
CA GLY A 400 25.11 11.44 -1.76
C GLY A 400 25.76 10.96 -0.46
N LYS A 401 25.16 11.25 0.68
CA LYS A 401 25.60 10.76 2.00
C LYS A 401 24.84 9.50 2.41
N LYS A 402 25.27 8.90 3.52
CA LYS A 402 24.67 7.67 4.07
C LYS A 402 24.67 7.73 5.59
N ILE A 403 23.66 7.16 6.20
CA ILE A 403 23.62 6.96 7.66
C ILE A 403 24.86 6.13 8.09
N PRO A 404 25.58 6.54 9.12
CA PRO A 404 26.72 5.78 9.64
C PRO A 404 26.31 4.35 10.05
N LEU A 405 27.15 3.39 9.69
CA LEU A 405 26.95 1.99 10.09
C LEU A 405 27.33 1.77 11.57
N GLY A 406 26.63 0.87 12.21
CA GLY A 406 26.91 0.42 13.58
C GLY A 406 25.68 0.41 14.47
N PRO A 407 25.85 0.07 15.76
CA PRO A 407 24.74 0.03 16.70
C PRO A 407 24.29 1.45 17.09
N TRP A 408 23.00 1.69 16.94
CA TRP A 408 22.32 2.88 17.43
C TRP A 408 21.48 2.51 18.64
N THR A 409 21.33 3.43 19.59
CA THR A 409 20.57 3.15 20.81
C THR A 409 19.69 4.34 21.16
N LEU A 410 18.39 4.10 21.28
CA LEU A 410 17.47 5.01 21.96
C LEU A 410 17.40 4.56 23.43
N ARG A 411 17.98 5.35 24.34
CA ARG A 411 18.02 5.08 25.79
C ARG A 411 16.90 5.79 26.48
N LEU A 412 16.13 5.06 27.28
CA LEU A 412 15.01 5.54 28.08
C LEU A 412 15.33 5.36 29.56
N ARG A 413 15.06 6.38 30.37
CA ARG A 413 15.08 6.29 31.84
C ARG A 413 13.71 6.68 32.38
N GLY A 414 13.09 5.81 33.15
CA GLY A 414 11.84 6.09 33.85
C GLY A 414 12.04 7.13 34.95
N VAL A 415 11.33 8.25 34.87
CA VAL A 415 11.38 9.33 35.85
C VAL A 415 10.14 9.28 36.75
N THR A 416 8.98 9.20 36.16
CA THR A 416 7.69 8.92 36.80
C THR A 416 7.01 7.84 35.97
N VAL A 417 6.60 6.76 36.60
CA VAL A 417 6.10 5.60 35.85
C VAL A 417 4.83 5.07 36.50
N THR A 418 3.75 5.03 35.70
CA THR A 418 2.46 4.42 36.07
C THR A 418 2.28 3.07 35.39
N THR A 419 2.47 2.99 34.09
CA THR A 419 2.40 1.76 33.29
C THR A 419 3.77 1.33 32.80
N GLY A 420 4.57 2.29 32.34
CA GLY A 420 5.91 2.09 31.84
C GLY A 420 6.00 1.41 30.47
N THR A 421 4.88 1.08 29.84
CA THR A 421 4.85 0.39 28.55
C THR A 421 5.15 1.37 27.41
N PHE A 422 5.89 0.90 26.43
CA PHE A 422 6.13 1.63 25.18
C PHE A 422 6.06 0.72 23.96
N GLN A 423 5.77 1.33 22.83
CA GLN A 423 5.89 0.72 21.50
C GLN A 423 6.61 1.67 20.55
N ALA A 424 7.44 1.13 19.67
CA ALA A 424 8.26 1.91 18.75
C ALA A 424 8.17 1.36 17.33
N TRP A 425 8.16 2.26 16.37
CA TRP A 425 8.13 1.95 14.94
C TRP A 425 9.24 2.65 14.18
N LEU A 426 9.82 1.95 13.21
CA LEU A 426 10.75 2.46 12.22
C LEU A 426 10.00 2.82 10.95
N ASP A 427 10.28 4.00 10.39
CA ASP A 427 9.71 4.42 9.12
C ASP A 427 10.06 3.45 7.98
N ARG A 428 9.27 3.49 6.93
CA ARG A 428 9.38 2.62 5.74
C ARG A 428 10.51 2.99 4.79
N ASN A 429 11.07 4.21 4.89
CA ASN A 429 11.96 4.78 3.86
C ASN A 429 13.24 3.98 3.63
N ASN A 430 13.69 3.22 4.62
CA ASN A 430 14.83 2.33 4.47
C ASN A 430 14.44 0.87 4.70
N PRO A 431 14.40 0.02 3.67
CA PRO A 431 13.98 -1.37 3.81
C PRO A 431 14.91 -2.24 4.66
N TYR A 432 16.09 -1.74 4.99
CA TYR A 432 17.09 -2.47 5.77
C TYR A 432 17.18 -2.03 7.24
N SER A 433 16.45 -0.99 7.64
CA SER A 433 16.37 -0.59 9.05
C SER A 433 15.48 -1.54 9.83
N ASN A 434 15.89 -1.90 11.04
CA ASN A 434 15.17 -2.84 11.88
C ASN A 434 15.50 -2.65 13.36
N PHE A 435 14.65 -3.21 14.22
CA PHE A 435 14.95 -3.39 15.64
C PHE A 435 15.57 -4.78 15.84
N PRO A 436 16.82 -4.87 16.35
CA PRO A 436 17.38 -6.17 16.74
C PRO A 436 16.73 -6.71 18.03
N PRO A 437 16.90 -8.00 18.36
CA PRO A 437 16.48 -8.55 19.66
C PRO A 437 17.10 -7.75 20.82
N PRO A 438 16.48 -7.74 22.03
CA PRO A 438 15.36 -8.58 22.44
C PRO A 438 13.98 -7.90 22.33
N LEU A 439 13.90 -6.61 21.98
CA LEU A 439 12.66 -5.83 22.07
C LEU A 439 11.81 -5.88 20.80
N ARG A 440 12.37 -6.33 19.68
CA ARG A 440 11.60 -6.47 18.43
C ARG A 440 10.42 -7.43 18.58
N THR A 441 9.35 -7.17 17.86
CA THR A 441 8.27 -8.15 17.69
C THR A 441 8.43 -8.91 16.37
N GLU A 442 7.99 -10.16 16.36
CA GLU A 442 8.15 -11.01 15.17
C GLU A 442 6.96 -10.85 14.20
N ASP A 443 5.73 -10.90 14.72
CA ASP A 443 4.52 -11.03 13.90
C ASP A 443 3.36 -10.12 14.33
N ASP A 444 3.56 -9.14 15.20
CA ASP A 444 2.50 -8.26 15.67
C ASP A 444 2.90 -6.77 15.65
N GLY A 445 1.90 -5.88 15.73
CA GLY A 445 2.14 -4.44 15.74
C GLY A 445 2.69 -3.87 14.42
N THR A 446 2.63 -4.64 13.32
CA THR A 446 3.18 -4.26 12.01
C THR A 446 2.14 -3.63 11.09
N LEU A 447 0.95 -3.34 11.63
CA LEU A 447 -0.12 -2.64 10.92
C LEU A 447 0.30 -1.22 10.57
N GLY A 448 0.11 -0.82 9.31
CA GLY A 448 0.40 0.54 8.87
C GLY A 448 -0.70 1.54 9.22
N VAL A 449 -0.35 2.83 9.20
CA VAL A 449 -1.27 3.97 9.27
C VAL A 449 -1.67 4.35 7.84
N PRO A 450 -2.96 4.59 7.52
CA PRO A 450 -4.12 4.72 8.42
C PRO A 450 -4.90 3.42 8.67
N GLY A 451 -4.26 2.26 8.60
CA GLY A 451 -4.91 0.97 8.84
C GLY A 451 -5.44 0.79 10.28
N SER A 452 -4.96 1.59 11.23
CA SER A 452 -5.46 1.62 12.61
C SER A 452 -6.73 2.44 12.82
N ALA A 453 -7.20 3.20 11.83
CA ALA A 453 -8.45 3.96 11.90
C ALA A 453 -9.68 3.08 12.18
N LEU A 454 -10.75 3.68 12.72
CA LEU A 454 -11.99 2.99 13.07
C LEU A 454 -12.90 2.76 11.86
N GLY A 455 -13.15 3.81 11.08
CA GLY A 455 -14.13 3.81 9.99
C GLY A 455 -13.71 3.06 8.73
N PRO A 456 -12.47 3.24 8.22
CA PRO A 456 -11.99 2.53 7.04
C PRO A 456 -11.95 1.01 7.22
N ILE A 457 -12.13 0.27 6.13
CA ILE A 457 -11.94 -1.17 6.08
C ILE A 457 -10.47 -1.45 5.80
N THR A 458 -9.77 -1.99 6.78
CA THR A 458 -8.35 -2.33 6.66
C THR A 458 -8.18 -3.71 6.08
N VAL A 459 -7.39 -3.82 5.02
CA VAL A 459 -7.27 -5.03 4.21
C VAL A 459 -5.85 -5.59 4.26
N GLY A 460 -5.73 -6.81 4.77
CA GLY A 460 -4.53 -7.63 4.67
C GLY A 460 -4.50 -8.47 3.39
N ALA A 461 -3.34 -9.02 3.08
CA ALA A 461 -3.15 -9.90 1.94
C ALA A 461 -3.14 -11.37 2.35
N HIS A 462 -3.67 -12.26 1.50
CA HIS A 462 -3.48 -13.70 1.63
C HIS A 462 -2.89 -14.30 0.35
N ASP A 463 -2.18 -15.42 0.52
CA ASP A 463 -1.65 -16.23 -0.58
C ASP A 463 -2.63 -17.33 -0.98
N LYS A 464 -2.84 -17.46 -2.29
CA LYS A 464 -3.57 -18.58 -2.90
C LYS A 464 -2.88 -19.93 -2.67
N GLN A 465 -1.55 -19.92 -2.63
CA GLN A 465 -0.75 -21.15 -2.71
C GLN A 465 -0.66 -21.89 -1.39
N ALA A 466 -0.79 -21.18 -0.28
CA ALA A 466 -0.71 -21.75 1.07
C ALA A 466 -1.98 -22.49 1.52
N GLY A 467 -2.91 -22.78 0.59
CA GLY A 467 -4.15 -23.51 0.89
C GLY A 467 -5.19 -22.60 1.55
N ALA A 468 -5.74 -21.69 0.81
CA ALA A 468 -6.97 -20.89 1.03
C ALA A 468 -7.13 -20.17 2.38
N ALA A 469 -6.14 -20.15 3.27
CA ALA A 469 -6.35 -19.69 4.63
C ALA A 469 -5.16 -18.98 5.29
N ASP A 470 -4.02 -18.85 4.62
CA ASP A 470 -2.84 -18.24 5.24
C ASP A 470 -2.69 -16.78 4.81
N GLU A 471 -2.54 -15.91 5.80
CA GLU A 471 -2.14 -14.53 5.60
C GLU A 471 -0.73 -14.47 5.01
N SER A 472 -0.52 -13.59 4.06
CA SER A 472 0.79 -13.39 3.43
C SER A 472 1.84 -12.99 4.46
N GLY A 473 3.05 -13.54 4.34
CA GLY A 473 4.11 -13.30 5.31
C GLY A 473 4.52 -11.83 5.47
N PHE A 474 4.27 -10.99 4.46
CA PHE A 474 4.53 -9.56 4.50
C PHE A 474 3.36 -8.72 5.01
N SER A 475 2.13 -9.27 5.05
CA SER A 475 0.91 -8.53 5.41
C SER A 475 1.01 -7.96 6.81
N GLY A 476 0.72 -6.66 6.93
CA GLY A 476 0.71 -5.98 8.22
C GLY A 476 -0.32 -6.58 9.17
N ARG A 477 0.07 -6.77 10.43
CA ARG A 477 -0.72 -7.42 11.48
C ARG A 477 -0.92 -6.51 12.68
N GLY A 478 -2.14 -6.57 13.22
CA GLY A 478 -2.44 -6.03 14.53
C GLY A 478 -1.89 -6.88 15.68
N PRO A 479 -2.39 -6.63 16.89
CA PRO A 479 -3.41 -5.64 17.19
C PRO A 479 -2.94 -4.21 17.01
N THR A 480 -3.88 -3.25 16.95
CA THR A 480 -3.57 -1.84 17.15
C THR A 480 -3.00 -1.60 18.55
N ARG A 481 -2.34 -0.46 18.78
CA ARG A 481 -1.77 -0.16 20.11
C ARG A 481 -2.82 -0.10 21.22
N ASP A 482 -4.05 0.29 20.91
CA ASP A 482 -5.20 0.25 21.81
C ASP A 482 -5.91 -1.13 21.88
N GLY A 483 -5.34 -2.18 21.27
CA GLY A 483 -5.75 -3.57 21.41
C GLY A 483 -6.85 -4.06 20.46
N ARG A 484 -7.28 -3.27 19.48
CA ARG A 484 -8.28 -3.72 18.48
C ARG A 484 -7.67 -4.70 17.49
N SER A 485 -8.46 -5.73 17.16
CA SER A 485 -8.08 -6.68 16.10
C SER A 485 -8.12 -6.02 14.73
N LYS A 486 -7.02 -6.13 13.99
CA LYS A 486 -6.83 -5.69 12.60
C LYS A 486 -5.88 -6.67 11.88
N PRO A 487 -5.92 -6.79 10.53
CA PRO A 487 -6.84 -6.14 9.59
C PRO A 487 -8.29 -6.60 9.74
N ASP A 488 -9.25 -5.85 9.15
CA ASP A 488 -10.68 -6.21 9.19
C ASP A 488 -11.00 -7.42 8.31
N LEU A 489 -10.26 -7.56 7.19
CA LEU A 489 -10.42 -8.62 6.17
C LEU A 489 -9.09 -8.94 5.50
N LEU A 490 -8.99 -10.15 4.95
CA LEU A 490 -7.95 -10.56 4.03
C LEU A 490 -8.52 -10.69 2.61
N ALA A 491 -7.77 -10.22 1.61
CA ALA A 491 -8.09 -10.46 0.20
C ALA A 491 -6.84 -10.91 -0.57
N ALA A 492 -7.00 -11.38 -1.81
CA ALA A 492 -5.88 -11.83 -2.61
C ALA A 492 -4.88 -10.70 -2.84
N GLY A 493 -3.62 -10.91 -2.49
CA GLY A 493 -2.54 -9.91 -2.59
C GLY A 493 -1.19 -10.47 -3.00
N GLU A 494 -1.14 -11.75 -3.42
CA GLU A 494 0.09 -12.36 -3.93
C GLU A 494 -0.06 -12.86 -5.35
N ILE A 495 1.02 -12.74 -6.13
CA ILE A 495 1.14 -13.21 -7.53
C ILE A 495 0.00 -12.66 -8.42
N MET A 496 -0.44 -11.44 -8.14
CA MET A 496 -1.53 -10.81 -8.88
C MET A 496 -1.14 -10.53 -10.33
N THR A 497 -2.07 -10.77 -11.26
CA THR A 497 -1.98 -10.29 -12.65
C THR A 497 -2.90 -9.08 -12.80
N VAL A 498 -2.34 -7.96 -13.19
CA VAL A 498 -3.00 -6.66 -13.18
C VAL A 498 -2.72 -5.90 -14.47
N ALA A 499 -3.52 -4.88 -14.79
CA ALA A 499 -3.27 -4.03 -15.93
C ALA A 499 -1.90 -3.37 -15.85
N LEU A 500 -1.20 -3.35 -16.96
CA LEU A 500 0.12 -2.75 -17.12
C LEU A 500 -0.02 -1.32 -17.64
N ALA A 501 0.46 -0.34 -16.89
CA ALA A 501 0.59 1.01 -17.40
C ALA A 501 1.65 1.07 -18.50
N GLN A 502 1.30 1.70 -19.61
CA GLN A 502 2.20 1.90 -20.73
C GLN A 502 2.38 3.40 -21.03
N ASN A 503 3.57 3.79 -21.44
CA ASN A 503 3.76 5.09 -22.04
C ASN A 503 3.32 4.99 -23.52
N ARG A 504 2.20 5.59 -23.86
CA ARG A 504 1.56 5.46 -25.17
C ARG A 504 2.31 6.17 -26.29
N ASN A 505 3.34 6.98 -25.97
CA ASN A 505 4.30 7.54 -26.94
C ASN A 505 5.51 6.62 -27.18
N ALA A 506 5.64 5.51 -26.44
CA ALA A 506 6.66 4.48 -26.64
C ALA A 506 6.10 3.30 -27.44
N PRO A 507 6.96 2.43 -28.02
CA PRO A 507 6.51 1.19 -28.61
C PRO A 507 5.66 0.36 -27.62
N PRO A 508 4.55 -0.24 -28.08
CA PRO A 508 3.65 -0.97 -27.17
C PRO A 508 4.36 -2.16 -26.54
N ALA A 509 4.07 -2.41 -25.27
CA ALA A 509 4.52 -3.62 -24.61
C ALA A 509 3.88 -4.87 -25.23
N ALA A 510 4.52 -6.02 -25.07
CA ALA A 510 4.03 -7.30 -25.60
C ALA A 510 2.68 -7.75 -24.97
N SER A 511 2.29 -7.15 -23.85
CA SER A 511 1.05 -7.46 -23.12
C SER A 511 0.50 -6.20 -22.47
N GLU A 512 -0.83 -6.12 -22.39
CA GLU A 512 -1.57 -5.11 -21.59
C GLU A 512 -1.61 -5.47 -20.10
N TYR A 513 -1.08 -6.61 -19.69
CA TYR A 513 -1.08 -7.09 -18.31
C TYR A 513 0.29 -7.53 -17.86
N VAL A 514 0.51 -7.47 -16.55
CA VAL A 514 1.72 -7.96 -15.88
C VAL A 514 1.33 -8.85 -14.72
N GLY A 515 1.99 -10.00 -14.62
CA GLY A 515 1.82 -10.95 -13.50
C GLY A 515 2.87 -10.78 -12.41
N GLY A 516 2.69 -11.54 -11.31
CA GLY A 516 3.67 -11.63 -10.23
C GLY A 516 3.72 -10.39 -9.33
N ARG A 517 2.62 -9.68 -9.17
CA ARG A 517 2.54 -8.52 -8.26
C ARG A 517 2.15 -8.95 -6.85
N TYR A 518 2.77 -8.32 -5.85
CA TYR A 518 2.59 -8.60 -4.43
C TYR A 518 2.27 -7.33 -3.66
N GLY A 519 1.43 -7.44 -2.64
CA GLY A 519 1.16 -6.36 -1.70
C GLY A 519 -0.29 -6.30 -1.25
N THR A 520 -0.50 -5.82 -0.04
CA THR A 520 -1.83 -5.43 0.46
C THR A 520 -2.46 -4.35 -0.42
N SER A 521 -1.64 -3.61 -1.18
CA SER A 521 -2.08 -2.66 -2.21
C SER A 521 -2.98 -3.28 -3.29
N TYR A 522 -2.84 -4.57 -3.59
CA TYR A 522 -3.69 -5.27 -4.57
C TYR A 522 -4.91 -5.91 -3.92
N ALA A 523 -4.82 -6.28 -2.65
CA ALA A 523 -5.92 -6.80 -1.85
C ALA A 523 -6.97 -5.72 -1.56
N THR A 524 -6.52 -4.52 -1.20
CA THR A 524 -7.35 -3.37 -0.83
C THR A 524 -8.40 -3.00 -1.89
N PRO A 525 -8.04 -2.84 -3.18
CA PRO A 525 -9.00 -2.48 -4.22
C PRO A 525 -10.02 -3.60 -4.53
N LEU A 526 -9.71 -4.87 -4.28
CA LEU A 526 -10.70 -5.95 -4.39
C LEU A 526 -11.82 -5.77 -3.36
N VAL A 527 -11.48 -5.37 -2.14
CA VAL A 527 -12.48 -5.07 -1.09
C VAL A 527 -13.26 -3.80 -1.43
N ALA A 528 -12.61 -2.78 -2.01
CA ALA A 528 -13.31 -1.59 -2.50
C ALA A 528 -14.36 -1.97 -3.58
N GLY A 529 -13.98 -2.82 -4.53
CA GLY A 529 -14.93 -3.32 -5.52
C GLY A 529 -16.07 -4.13 -4.89
N ALA A 530 -15.81 -4.94 -3.86
CA ALA A 530 -16.86 -5.63 -3.10
C ALA A 530 -17.84 -4.63 -2.46
N CYS A 531 -17.34 -3.56 -1.84
CA CYS A 531 -18.18 -2.48 -1.32
C CYS A 531 -19.03 -1.85 -2.44
N ALA A 532 -18.46 -1.62 -3.62
CA ALA A 532 -19.20 -1.08 -4.75
C ALA A 532 -20.34 -2.00 -5.20
N LEU A 533 -20.12 -3.32 -5.24
CA LEU A 533 -21.19 -4.29 -5.53
C LEU A 533 -22.32 -4.20 -4.49
N PHE A 534 -21.99 -4.06 -3.20
CA PHE A 534 -23.01 -3.90 -2.16
C PHE A 534 -23.71 -2.56 -2.22
N PHE A 535 -23.04 -1.46 -2.54
CA PHE A 535 -23.72 -0.17 -2.77
C PHE A 535 -24.69 -0.25 -3.95
N GLU A 536 -24.35 -0.96 -5.03
CA GLU A 536 -25.23 -1.16 -6.16
C GLU A 536 -26.57 -1.79 -5.75
N CYS A 537 -26.56 -2.74 -4.82
CA CYS A 537 -27.78 -3.42 -4.42
C CYS A 537 -28.47 -2.83 -3.18
N LEU A 538 -27.71 -2.38 -2.18
CA LEU A 538 -28.25 -1.88 -0.92
C LEU A 538 -28.62 -0.39 -0.98
N GLY A 539 -27.93 0.38 -1.82
CA GLY A 539 -28.21 1.79 -2.07
C GLY A 539 -27.44 2.77 -1.20
N PRO A 540 -27.70 4.08 -1.38
CA PRO A 540 -26.88 5.16 -0.85
C PRO A 540 -27.05 5.42 0.65
N THR A 541 -27.99 4.76 1.30
CA THR A 541 -28.18 4.88 2.77
C THR A 541 -27.30 3.93 3.57
N THR A 542 -26.61 3.01 2.90
CA THR A 542 -25.71 2.04 3.55
C THR A 542 -24.48 2.77 4.11
N THR A 543 -24.10 2.45 5.33
CA THR A 543 -22.93 3.05 6.01
C THR A 543 -21.67 2.21 5.81
N SER A 544 -20.49 2.83 6.04
CA SER A 544 -19.20 2.11 6.06
C SER A 544 -19.20 0.95 7.06
N ASP A 545 -19.74 1.17 8.25
CA ASP A 545 -19.81 0.16 9.31
C ASP A 545 -20.72 -1.02 8.95
N GLU A 546 -21.83 -0.76 8.26
CA GLU A 546 -22.71 -1.82 7.76
C GLU A 546 -22.00 -2.66 6.71
N LEU A 547 -21.28 -2.04 5.78
CA LEU A 547 -20.48 -2.75 4.78
C LEU A 547 -19.39 -3.58 5.43
N LYS A 548 -18.63 -3.01 6.38
CA LYS A 548 -17.58 -3.70 7.12
C LYS A 548 -18.13 -4.95 7.80
N ARG A 549 -19.21 -4.80 8.58
CA ARG A 549 -19.87 -5.93 9.27
C ARG A 549 -20.40 -6.98 8.30
N LEU A 550 -21.01 -6.57 7.21
CA LEU A 550 -21.53 -7.48 6.18
C LEU A 550 -20.41 -8.30 5.54
N LEU A 551 -19.30 -7.67 5.17
CA LEU A 551 -18.14 -8.34 4.60
C LEU A 551 -17.51 -9.31 5.60
N GLN A 552 -17.36 -8.91 6.87
CA GLN A 552 -16.84 -9.77 7.92
C GLN A 552 -17.73 -10.99 8.22
N GLN A 553 -19.05 -10.81 8.23
CA GLN A 553 -20.01 -11.90 8.42
C GLN A 553 -19.97 -12.94 7.28
N ARG A 554 -19.66 -12.51 6.06
CA ARG A 554 -19.59 -13.37 4.89
C ARG A 554 -18.19 -13.94 4.64
N ALA A 555 -17.19 -13.42 5.34
CA ALA A 555 -15.81 -13.83 5.16
C ALA A 555 -15.61 -15.33 5.38
N GLY A 556 -14.77 -15.93 4.54
CA GLY A 556 -14.35 -17.31 4.71
C GLY A 556 -13.36 -17.48 5.87
N PRO A 557 -13.15 -18.70 6.36
CA PRO A 557 -12.22 -18.96 7.45
C PRO A 557 -10.79 -18.58 7.08
N SER A 558 -10.04 -18.08 8.07
CA SER A 558 -8.61 -17.79 7.99
C SER A 558 -7.90 -18.52 9.14
N LYS A 559 -6.66 -18.96 8.93
CA LYS A 559 -5.83 -19.56 9.98
C LYS A 559 -5.25 -18.50 10.93
N ALA A 560 -5.14 -17.26 10.50
CA ALA A 560 -4.53 -16.17 11.25
C ALA A 560 -5.40 -15.64 12.41
N GLY A 561 -6.55 -16.20 12.68
CA GLY A 561 -7.41 -15.91 13.83
C GLY A 561 -7.82 -14.44 13.94
N GLY A 562 -8.92 -14.03 13.35
CA GLY A 562 -9.47 -12.68 13.45
C GLY A 562 -9.99 -12.15 12.13
N ALA A 563 -9.13 -11.89 11.17
CA ALA A 563 -9.55 -11.44 9.85
C ALA A 563 -9.96 -12.62 8.96
N GLY A 564 -11.21 -12.62 8.48
CA GLY A 564 -11.68 -13.61 7.50
C GLY A 564 -11.27 -13.26 6.07
N ILE A 565 -11.24 -14.28 5.20
CA ILE A 565 -10.94 -14.10 3.77
C ILE A 565 -12.16 -13.55 3.05
N LEU A 566 -11.97 -12.51 2.23
CA LEU A 566 -13.02 -11.87 1.44
C LEU A 566 -13.87 -12.89 0.69
N ARG A 567 -15.16 -12.88 0.95
CA ARG A 567 -16.22 -13.54 0.19
C ARG A 567 -17.48 -12.70 0.24
N VAL A 568 -18.13 -12.50 -0.89
CA VAL A 568 -19.35 -11.70 -0.95
C VAL A 568 -20.63 -12.55 -1.02
N GLY A 569 -20.48 -13.85 -1.28
CA GLY A 569 -21.62 -14.74 -1.49
C GLY A 569 -22.27 -14.55 -2.86
N THR A 570 -23.39 -15.23 -3.09
CA THR A 570 -24.08 -15.25 -4.38
C THR A 570 -25.33 -14.34 -4.42
N THR A 571 -25.82 -13.90 -3.28
CA THR A 571 -27.00 -13.01 -3.16
C THR A 571 -26.66 -11.81 -2.30
N CYS A 572 -27.29 -10.68 -2.60
CA CYS A 572 -27.06 -9.42 -1.90
C CYS A 572 -27.62 -9.38 -0.47
N ARG A 573 -28.70 -10.10 -0.20
CA ARG A 573 -29.37 -10.25 1.12
C ARG A 573 -29.54 -11.71 1.48
#